data_e0215aa3398510a0bc1d37714b7d80fe
#
_entry.id   e0215aa3398510a0bc1d37714b7d80fe
#
_cell.length_a   1.000
_cell.length_b   1.000
_cell.length_c   1.000
_cell.angle_alpha   90.00
_cell.angle_beta   90.00
_cell.angle_gamma   90.00
#
_symmetry.space_group_name_H-M   'P 1'
#
loop_
_entity.id
_entity.type
_entity.pdbx_description
1 polymer ?
#
loop_
_entity_poly.entity_id
_entity_poly.type
_entity_poly.pdbx_seq_one_letter_code
_entity_poly.pdbx_strand_id
1 'polypeptide(L)'
;SRLPQMTQGENIEKISIDPEQHFTQPPPRYTEASLVKKMEELGIGRPSTYANIVTTIQDREYVRKEKNRLLPEDKGRIVTIFLLNFFKRYVEFDFTASLENQLDAVSAGKGNYKELLGRFWDDFSQAIAETSDLRITEVLDVLDDALAPQLYPVKEDGVDPRKCPKCGNGQLHLKSSRTGGFVGCGNYPECKYTRPISGDIEEAADRLLGEYDGDQIFLKNGRYGPYIQRGETSEDNKKPPRASLPKGWLASEMEIEKAIKLLNLPREIGPHPEDGQIIEAGIGRYGPFVRHGRIYANLKEPEDVFTIGMNRAVEELAKKASANSGRGGASKALKELGDHPDG
;
A
#
# COMPACT_ATOMS: atom_id res chain seq x y z
N SER A 1 -13.18 21.39 -35.61
CA SER A 1 -13.32 22.51 -36.52
C SER A 1 -13.35 21.99 -37.95
N ARG A 2 -14.32 22.44 -38.75
CA ARG A 2 -14.33 22.17 -40.21
C ARG A 2 -13.38 23.15 -40.88
N LEU A 3 -12.46 22.64 -41.67
CA LEU A 3 -11.66 23.48 -42.54
C LEU A 3 -12.61 24.18 -43.54
N PRO A 4 -12.33 25.46 -43.92
CA PRO A 4 -13.08 26.16 -44.94
C PRO A 4 -12.94 25.42 -46.30
N GLN A 5 -13.91 25.58 -47.17
CA GLN A 5 -13.80 25.10 -48.56
C GLN A 5 -12.73 25.91 -49.26
N MET A 6 -11.71 25.21 -49.78
CA MET A 6 -10.61 25.81 -50.52
C MET A 6 -10.48 25.12 -51.89
N THR A 7 -10.07 25.87 -52.91
CA THR A 7 -9.83 25.36 -54.26
C THR A 7 -8.34 25.27 -54.54
N GLN A 8 -7.95 24.30 -55.39
CA GLN A 8 -6.55 24.15 -55.76
C GLN A 8 -6.06 25.38 -56.54
N GLY A 9 -4.97 26.01 -56.05
CA GLY A 9 -4.40 27.22 -56.65
C GLY A 9 -4.92 28.53 -56.04
N GLU A 10 -5.81 28.47 -55.05
CA GLU A 10 -6.28 29.65 -54.33
C GLU A 10 -5.14 30.24 -53.48
N ASN A 11 -4.95 31.58 -53.58
CA ASN A 11 -3.97 32.28 -52.76
C ASN A 11 -4.52 32.51 -51.36
N ILE A 12 -3.83 31.98 -50.36
CA ILE A 12 -4.17 32.11 -48.95
C ILE A 12 -3.21 33.12 -48.32
N GLU A 13 -3.76 34.16 -47.70
CA GLU A 13 -2.99 35.12 -46.93
C GLU A 13 -2.58 34.52 -45.56
N LYS A 14 -1.29 34.49 -45.28
CA LYS A 14 -0.76 34.07 -44.00
C LYS A 14 -0.91 35.17 -42.97
N ILE A 15 -1.80 35.02 -41.98
CA ILE A 15 -2.00 35.96 -40.88
C ILE A 15 -1.03 35.69 -39.76
N SER A 16 -1.00 34.43 -39.24
CA SER A 16 -0.04 34.00 -38.23
C SER A 16 0.26 32.51 -38.38
N ILE A 17 1.35 32.05 -37.82
CA ILE A 17 1.66 30.63 -37.58
C ILE A 17 2.06 30.51 -36.11
N ASP A 18 1.17 29.92 -35.33
CA ASP A 18 1.38 29.71 -33.89
C ASP A 18 1.67 28.22 -33.67
N PRO A 19 2.94 27.83 -33.44
CA PRO A 19 3.29 26.47 -33.18
C PRO A 19 2.84 26.08 -31.73
N GLU A 20 2.01 25.04 -31.62
CA GLU A 20 1.61 24.50 -30.34
C GLU A 20 2.22 23.11 -30.12
N GLN A 21 2.86 22.92 -28.98
CA GLN A 21 3.41 21.63 -28.61
C GLN A 21 2.36 20.85 -27.82
N HIS A 22 2.03 19.67 -28.31
CA HIS A 22 1.09 18.75 -27.63
C HIS A 22 1.81 17.46 -27.25
N PHE A 23 1.50 16.96 -26.05
CA PHE A 23 2.02 15.69 -25.56
C PHE A 23 0.88 14.67 -25.47
N THR A 24 1.16 13.42 -25.85
CA THR A 24 0.23 12.33 -25.63
C THR A 24 0.05 12.07 -24.14
N GLN A 25 -1.18 11.80 -23.72
CA GLN A 25 -1.45 11.44 -22.34
C GLN A 25 -1.09 9.95 -22.11
N PRO A 26 -0.50 9.61 -20.95
CA PRO A 26 -0.28 8.22 -20.59
C PRO A 26 -1.62 7.48 -20.43
N PRO A 27 -1.64 6.14 -20.55
CA PRO A 27 -2.85 5.36 -20.29
C PRO A 27 -3.40 5.67 -18.88
N PRO A 28 -4.72 5.77 -18.72
CA PRO A 28 -5.31 6.05 -17.42
C PRO A 28 -5.06 4.87 -16.46
N ARG A 29 -4.98 5.17 -15.16
CA ARG A 29 -4.91 4.14 -14.11
C ARG A 29 -6.18 3.29 -14.13
N TYR A 30 -6.02 2.01 -13.82
CA TYR A 30 -7.16 1.12 -13.69
C TYR A 30 -8.09 1.54 -12.55
N THR A 31 -9.38 1.42 -12.80
CA THR A 31 -10.41 1.32 -11.77
C THR A 31 -10.70 -0.17 -11.51
N GLU A 32 -11.43 -0.51 -10.45
CA GLU A 32 -11.83 -1.91 -10.20
C GLU A 32 -12.56 -2.50 -11.42
N ALA A 33 -13.50 -1.75 -11.99
CA ALA A 33 -14.25 -2.19 -13.17
C ALA A 33 -13.37 -2.39 -14.42
N SER A 34 -12.46 -1.46 -14.69
CA SER A 34 -11.58 -1.58 -15.86
C SER A 34 -10.50 -2.66 -15.68
N LEU A 35 -10.09 -2.93 -14.42
CA LEU A 35 -9.21 -4.05 -14.10
C LEU A 35 -9.91 -5.38 -14.33
N VAL A 36 -11.15 -5.55 -13.83
CA VAL A 36 -11.95 -6.76 -14.06
C VAL A 36 -12.17 -7.00 -15.56
N LYS A 37 -12.54 -5.95 -16.31
CA LYS A 37 -12.66 -6.04 -17.77
C LYS A 37 -11.36 -6.52 -18.42
N LYS A 38 -10.22 -6.00 -17.99
CA LYS A 38 -8.91 -6.41 -18.52
C LYS A 38 -8.56 -7.85 -18.18
N MET A 39 -8.89 -8.31 -16.98
CA MET A 39 -8.71 -9.71 -16.58
C MET A 39 -9.59 -10.64 -17.44
N GLU A 40 -10.84 -10.26 -17.68
CA GLU A 40 -11.76 -11.00 -18.55
C GLU A 40 -11.22 -11.10 -19.99
N GLU A 41 -10.76 -10.00 -20.57
CA GLU A 41 -10.12 -9.96 -21.90
C GLU A 41 -8.90 -10.89 -21.99
N LEU A 42 -8.14 -11.02 -20.92
CA LEU A 42 -6.94 -11.86 -20.84
C LEU A 42 -7.25 -13.32 -20.43
N GLY A 43 -8.50 -13.65 -20.07
CA GLY A 43 -8.89 -14.98 -19.58
C GLY A 43 -8.38 -15.28 -18.17
N ILE A 44 -8.02 -14.27 -17.38
CA ILE A 44 -7.49 -14.39 -16.01
C ILE A 44 -8.63 -14.30 -15.02
N GLY A 45 -8.84 -15.35 -14.22
CA GLY A 45 -9.94 -15.44 -13.28
C GLY A 45 -11.28 -15.77 -13.95
N ARG A 46 -12.32 -15.81 -13.15
CA ARG A 46 -13.70 -16.10 -13.57
C ARG A 46 -14.67 -15.18 -12.82
N PRO A 47 -15.92 -15.00 -13.23
CA PRO A 47 -16.87 -14.11 -12.55
C PRO A 47 -16.97 -14.34 -11.05
N SER A 48 -16.82 -15.57 -10.58
CA SER A 48 -16.83 -15.93 -9.16
C SER A 48 -15.59 -15.50 -8.39
N THR A 49 -14.46 -15.20 -9.06
CA THR A 49 -13.18 -14.88 -8.44
C THR A 49 -12.76 -13.42 -8.55
N TYR A 50 -13.31 -12.67 -9.52
CA TYR A 50 -12.88 -11.28 -9.78
C TYR A 50 -12.95 -10.38 -8.55
N ALA A 51 -14.08 -10.39 -7.85
CA ALA A 51 -14.25 -9.57 -6.65
C ALA A 51 -13.21 -9.91 -5.57
N ASN A 52 -12.96 -11.19 -5.35
CA ASN A 52 -11.98 -11.65 -4.37
C ASN A 52 -10.55 -11.26 -4.75
N ILE A 53 -10.19 -11.35 -6.03
CA ILE A 53 -8.87 -10.93 -6.53
C ILE A 53 -8.67 -9.44 -6.26
N VAL A 54 -9.64 -8.59 -6.64
CA VAL A 54 -9.57 -7.13 -6.44
C VAL A 54 -9.48 -6.77 -4.96
N THR A 55 -10.24 -7.44 -4.09
CA THR A 55 -10.16 -7.25 -2.64
C THR A 55 -8.79 -7.70 -2.10
N THR A 56 -8.30 -8.86 -2.54
CA THR A 56 -7.03 -9.42 -2.07
C THR A 56 -5.84 -8.49 -2.33
N ILE A 57 -5.75 -7.89 -3.52
CA ILE A 57 -4.63 -7.00 -3.84
C ILE A 57 -4.67 -5.70 -3.02
N GLN A 58 -5.86 -5.25 -2.60
CA GLN A 58 -6.03 -4.11 -1.71
C GLN A 58 -5.72 -4.50 -0.26
N ASP A 59 -6.27 -5.60 0.25
CA ASP A 59 -6.05 -6.08 1.62
C ASP A 59 -4.57 -6.40 1.90
N ARG A 60 -3.86 -6.88 0.88
CA ARG A 60 -2.41 -7.14 0.96
C ARG A 60 -1.56 -5.90 0.77
N GLU A 61 -2.17 -4.75 0.57
CA GLU A 61 -1.47 -3.46 0.34
C GLU A 61 -0.54 -3.52 -0.90
N TYR A 62 -0.94 -4.25 -1.94
CA TYR A 62 -0.23 -4.23 -3.23
C TYR A 62 -0.66 -3.05 -4.08
N VAL A 63 -1.90 -2.63 -3.92
CA VAL A 63 -2.47 -1.41 -4.49
C VAL A 63 -3.29 -0.68 -3.43
N ARG A 64 -3.36 0.65 -3.55
CA ARG A 64 -4.34 1.46 -2.84
C ARG A 64 -5.38 2.02 -3.80
N LYS A 65 -6.57 2.29 -3.30
CA LYS A 65 -7.64 2.94 -4.05
C LYS A 65 -7.68 4.42 -3.70
N GLU A 66 -7.54 5.26 -4.72
CA GLU A 66 -7.62 6.71 -4.59
C GLU A 66 -8.55 7.27 -5.65
N LYS A 67 -9.60 8.01 -5.26
CA LYS A 67 -10.61 8.58 -6.19
C LYS A 67 -11.06 7.57 -7.27
N ASN A 68 -11.36 6.34 -6.86
CA ASN A 68 -11.78 5.23 -7.73
C ASN A 68 -10.70 4.67 -8.68
N ARG A 69 -9.43 5.06 -8.52
CA ARG A 69 -8.27 4.55 -9.28
C ARG A 69 -7.43 3.65 -8.40
N LEU A 70 -6.87 2.61 -8.98
CA LEU A 70 -5.93 1.71 -8.31
C LEU A 70 -4.49 2.20 -8.58
N LEU A 71 -3.78 2.50 -7.51
CA LEU A 71 -2.38 2.91 -7.55
C LEU A 71 -1.50 1.80 -6.97
N PRO A 72 -0.46 1.35 -7.69
CA PRO A 72 0.48 0.38 -7.15
C PRO A 72 1.25 0.93 -5.95
N GLU A 73 1.31 0.14 -4.87
CA GLU A 73 2.13 0.41 -3.69
C GLU A 73 3.52 -0.24 -3.82
N ASP A 74 4.48 0.23 -3.03
CA ASP A 74 5.84 -0.28 -3.05
C ASP A 74 5.92 -1.78 -2.80
N LYS A 75 5.12 -2.27 -1.88
CA LYS A 75 5.01 -3.69 -1.57
C LYS A 75 4.56 -4.49 -2.78
N GLY A 76 3.57 -3.99 -3.54
CA GLY A 76 3.10 -4.60 -4.77
C GLY A 76 4.19 -4.63 -5.84
N ARG A 77 4.93 -3.53 -6.00
CA ARG A 77 6.05 -3.43 -6.96
C ARG A 77 7.16 -4.43 -6.65
N ILE A 78 7.62 -4.49 -5.38
CA ILE A 78 8.64 -5.44 -4.94
C ILE A 78 8.21 -6.88 -5.20
N VAL A 79 6.99 -7.24 -4.79
CA VAL A 79 6.46 -8.60 -4.98
C VAL A 79 6.36 -8.94 -6.47
N THR A 80 5.88 -8.01 -7.30
CA THR A 80 5.79 -8.22 -8.75
C THR A 80 7.16 -8.46 -9.37
N ILE A 81 8.15 -7.64 -9.04
CA ILE A 81 9.52 -7.78 -9.59
C ILE A 81 10.18 -9.06 -9.08
N PHE A 82 9.99 -9.41 -7.80
CA PHE A 82 10.44 -10.69 -7.27
C PHE A 82 9.87 -11.87 -8.08
N LEU A 83 8.55 -11.88 -8.28
CA LEU A 83 7.89 -12.95 -9.02
C LEU A 83 8.34 -13.00 -10.49
N LEU A 84 8.53 -11.86 -11.14
CA LEU A 84 9.01 -11.79 -12.52
C LEU A 84 10.43 -12.31 -12.68
N ASN A 85 11.28 -12.17 -11.67
CA ASN A 85 12.66 -12.66 -11.73
C ASN A 85 12.81 -14.14 -11.34
N PHE A 86 12.03 -14.61 -10.36
CA PHE A 86 12.22 -15.96 -9.79
C PHE A 86 11.10 -16.94 -10.13
N PHE A 87 9.90 -16.42 -10.51
CA PHE A 87 8.71 -17.23 -10.81
C PHE A 87 8.00 -16.74 -12.07
N LYS A 88 8.74 -16.27 -13.06
CA LYS A 88 8.23 -15.60 -14.26
C LYS A 88 7.08 -16.35 -14.92
N ARG A 89 7.22 -17.66 -15.15
CA ARG A 89 6.22 -18.52 -15.78
C ARG A 89 4.85 -18.43 -15.08
N TYR A 90 4.85 -18.36 -13.73
CA TYR A 90 3.62 -18.41 -12.94
C TYR A 90 2.88 -17.06 -12.86
N VAL A 91 3.51 -15.98 -13.30
CA VAL A 91 2.92 -14.64 -13.35
C VAL A 91 2.64 -14.15 -14.77
N GLU A 92 2.96 -14.95 -15.78
CA GLU A 92 2.60 -14.68 -17.17
C GLU A 92 1.09 -14.85 -17.36
N PHE A 93 0.49 -13.96 -18.13
CA PHE A 93 -0.95 -13.94 -18.37
C PHE A 93 -1.42 -15.24 -19.05
N ASP A 94 -0.66 -15.71 -20.03
CA ASP A 94 -0.98 -16.92 -20.78
C ASP A 94 -0.97 -18.19 -19.92
N PHE A 95 -0.06 -18.26 -18.94
CA PHE A 95 -0.01 -19.38 -18.01
C PHE A 95 -1.30 -19.43 -17.16
N THR A 96 -1.68 -18.30 -16.57
CA THR A 96 -2.89 -18.22 -15.74
C THR A 96 -4.16 -18.51 -16.57
N ALA A 97 -4.27 -17.92 -17.77
CA ALA A 97 -5.39 -18.16 -18.67
C ALA A 97 -5.47 -19.65 -19.10
N SER A 98 -4.32 -20.26 -19.40
CA SER A 98 -4.26 -21.70 -19.75
C SER A 98 -4.69 -22.59 -18.59
N LEU A 99 -4.25 -22.29 -17.36
CA LEU A 99 -4.63 -23.04 -16.17
C LEU A 99 -6.15 -22.94 -15.90
N GLU A 100 -6.72 -21.74 -16.01
CA GLU A 100 -8.17 -21.53 -15.90
C GLU A 100 -8.96 -22.36 -16.94
N ASN A 101 -8.50 -22.38 -18.19
CA ASN A 101 -9.14 -23.18 -19.25
C ASN A 101 -9.03 -24.69 -18.99
N GLN A 102 -7.91 -25.16 -18.42
CA GLN A 102 -7.75 -26.56 -18.04
C GLN A 102 -8.68 -26.94 -16.89
N LEU A 103 -8.86 -26.03 -15.89
CA LEU A 103 -9.83 -26.22 -14.80
C LEU A 103 -11.28 -26.27 -15.31
N ASP A 104 -11.63 -25.43 -16.30
CA ASP A 104 -12.93 -25.47 -16.96
C ASP A 104 -13.15 -26.82 -17.69
N ALA A 105 -12.11 -27.34 -18.36
CA ALA A 105 -12.18 -28.65 -19.02
C ALA A 105 -12.37 -29.78 -17.99
N VAL A 106 -11.72 -29.70 -16.83
CA VAL A 106 -11.95 -30.65 -15.72
C VAL A 106 -13.40 -30.58 -15.24
N SER A 107 -13.92 -29.38 -15.03
CA SER A 107 -15.31 -29.15 -14.59
C SER A 107 -16.32 -29.69 -15.61
N ALA A 108 -15.99 -29.63 -16.90
CA ALA A 108 -16.79 -30.21 -17.99
C ALA A 108 -16.61 -31.73 -18.18
N GLY A 109 -15.88 -32.43 -17.30
CA GLY A 109 -15.60 -33.85 -17.38
C GLY A 109 -14.62 -34.27 -18.49
N LYS A 110 -13.90 -33.31 -19.09
CA LYS A 110 -12.94 -33.53 -20.19
C LYS A 110 -11.49 -33.64 -19.73
N GLY A 111 -11.21 -33.61 -18.41
CA GLY A 111 -9.88 -33.69 -17.87
C GLY A 111 -9.83 -34.35 -16.50
N ASN A 112 -8.63 -34.80 -16.12
CA ASN A 112 -8.36 -35.39 -14.81
C ASN A 112 -7.70 -34.34 -13.89
N TYR A 113 -8.36 -33.95 -12.79
CA TYR A 113 -7.87 -32.95 -11.90
C TYR A 113 -6.55 -33.36 -11.18
N LYS A 114 -6.38 -34.67 -10.87
CA LYS A 114 -5.15 -35.15 -10.21
C LYS A 114 -3.93 -35.04 -11.11
N GLU A 115 -4.09 -35.34 -12.38
CA GLU A 115 -3.02 -35.20 -13.38
C GLU A 115 -2.67 -33.72 -13.61
N LEU A 116 -3.66 -32.84 -13.63
CA LEU A 116 -3.46 -31.40 -13.75
C LEU A 116 -2.68 -30.84 -12.54
N LEU A 117 -3.13 -31.18 -11.35
CA LEU A 117 -2.48 -30.73 -10.10
C LEU A 117 -1.08 -31.35 -9.94
N GLY A 118 -0.90 -32.63 -10.31
CA GLY A 118 0.41 -33.29 -10.25
C GLY A 118 1.44 -32.56 -11.13
N ARG A 119 1.12 -32.33 -12.40
CA ARG A 119 2.02 -31.58 -13.32
C ARG A 119 2.32 -30.17 -12.82
N PHE A 120 1.30 -29.45 -12.34
CA PHE A 120 1.50 -28.13 -11.75
C PHE A 120 2.44 -28.20 -10.55
N TRP A 121 2.24 -29.16 -9.66
CA TRP A 121 3.01 -29.31 -8.43
C TRP A 121 4.48 -29.68 -8.71
N ASP A 122 4.72 -30.59 -9.64
CA ASP A 122 6.07 -31.00 -10.03
C ASP A 122 6.89 -29.79 -10.52
N ASP A 123 6.34 -29.05 -11.47
CA ASP A 123 6.97 -27.85 -12.03
C ASP A 123 7.17 -26.76 -10.94
N PHE A 124 6.15 -26.54 -10.10
CA PHE A 124 6.20 -25.51 -9.08
C PHE A 124 7.17 -25.84 -7.94
N SER A 125 7.23 -27.13 -7.54
CA SER A 125 8.15 -27.60 -6.52
C SER A 125 9.60 -27.47 -6.98
N GLN A 126 9.87 -27.73 -8.27
CA GLN A 126 11.19 -27.50 -8.84
C GLN A 126 11.57 -26.01 -8.79
N ALA A 127 10.68 -25.10 -9.20
CA ALA A 127 10.94 -23.66 -9.13
C ALA A 127 11.19 -23.18 -7.69
N ILE A 128 10.50 -23.74 -6.70
CA ILE A 128 10.76 -23.46 -5.28
C ILE A 128 12.15 -23.98 -4.88
N ALA A 129 12.52 -25.18 -5.29
CA ALA A 129 13.82 -25.75 -4.97
C ALA A 129 14.96 -24.91 -5.53
N GLU A 130 14.84 -24.41 -6.76
CA GLU A 130 15.83 -23.53 -7.41
C GLU A 130 16.01 -22.19 -6.67
N THR A 131 14.99 -21.73 -5.95
CA THR A 131 15.04 -20.48 -5.18
C THR A 131 15.40 -20.66 -3.71
N SER A 132 15.41 -21.89 -3.19
CA SER A 132 15.62 -22.17 -1.76
C SER A 132 17.04 -21.83 -1.27
N ASP A 133 18.03 -21.88 -2.16
CA ASP A 133 19.44 -21.63 -1.86
C ASP A 133 19.83 -20.14 -1.99
N LEU A 134 18.91 -19.30 -2.49
CA LEU A 134 19.15 -17.87 -2.65
C LEU A 134 19.26 -17.17 -1.29
N ARG A 135 20.32 -16.41 -1.11
CA ARG A 135 20.46 -15.54 0.06
C ARG A 135 19.57 -14.30 -0.10
N ILE A 136 19.05 -13.81 1.01
CA ILE A 136 18.23 -12.56 1.03
C ILE A 136 18.99 -11.39 0.38
N THR A 137 20.31 -11.32 0.56
CA THR A 137 21.15 -10.28 -0.07
C THR A 137 21.15 -10.37 -1.59
N GLU A 138 21.28 -11.56 -2.15
CA GLU A 138 21.28 -11.80 -3.61
C GLU A 138 19.91 -11.41 -4.21
N VAL A 139 18.83 -11.76 -3.52
CA VAL A 139 17.48 -11.36 -3.91
C VAL A 139 17.33 -9.83 -3.88
N LEU A 140 17.84 -9.18 -2.83
CA LEU A 140 17.77 -7.72 -2.69
C LEU A 140 18.59 -7.00 -3.78
N ASP A 141 19.75 -7.54 -4.15
CA ASP A 141 20.59 -6.98 -5.21
C ASP A 141 19.86 -7.04 -6.58
N VAL A 142 19.25 -8.18 -6.90
CA VAL A 142 18.43 -8.33 -8.12
C VAL A 142 17.24 -7.35 -8.13
N LEU A 143 16.58 -7.20 -7.00
CA LEU A 143 15.45 -6.26 -6.86
C LEU A 143 15.91 -4.80 -6.94
N ASP A 144 17.06 -4.47 -6.34
CA ASP A 144 17.65 -3.12 -6.37
C ASP A 144 18.00 -2.70 -7.79
N ASP A 145 18.58 -3.60 -8.57
CA ASP A 145 18.92 -3.35 -9.98
C ASP A 145 17.65 -3.23 -10.86
N ALA A 146 16.69 -4.12 -10.67
CA ALA A 146 15.45 -4.07 -11.44
C ALA A 146 14.58 -2.84 -11.12
N LEU A 147 14.64 -2.35 -9.87
CA LEU A 147 13.94 -1.15 -9.42
C LEU A 147 14.77 0.14 -9.60
N ALA A 148 16.03 0.05 -9.99
CA ALA A 148 16.94 1.19 -10.04
C ALA A 148 16.39 2.44 -10.75
N PRO A 149 15.72 2.35 -11.93
CA PRO A 149 15.15 3.52 -12.58
C PRO A 149 14.08 4.25 -11.75
N GLN A 150 13.42 3.53 -10.84
CA GLN A 150 12.38 4.07 -9.96
C GLN A 150 12.95 4.53 -8.63
N LEU A 151 13.89 3.75 -8.06
CA LEU A 151 14.54 4.06 -6.80
C LEU A 151 15.52 5.23 -6.93
N TYR A 152 16.20 5.33 -8.06
CA TYR A 152 17.29 6.27 -8.29
C TYR A 152 17.08 7.01 -9.61
N PRO A 153 16.02 7.85 -9.73
CA PRO A 153 15.77 8.58 -10.95
C PRO A 153 16.94 9.56 -11.24
N VAL A 154 17.42 9.55 -12.47
CA VAL A 154 18.47 10.48 -12.90
C VAL A 154 17.91 11.90 -12.90
N LYS A 155 18.58 12.82 -12.22
CA LYS A 155 18.26 14.24 -12.19
C LYS A 155 19.08 15.00 -13.23
N GLU A 156 18.59 16.14 -13.66
CA GLU A 156 19.29 17.00 -14.63
C GLU A 156 20.57 17.65 -14.08
N ASP A 157 20.78 17.59 -12.76
CA ASP A 157 21.97 18.12 -12.07
C ASP A 157 23.26 17.32 -12.28
N GLY A 158 23.19 16.15 -12.94
CA GLY A 158 24.33 15.27 -13.22
C GLY A 158 24.91 14.57 -11.99
N VAL A 159 24.27 14.65 -10.85
CA VAL A 159 24.69 13.95 -9.62
C VAL A 159 24.27 12.49 -9.70
N ASP A 160 25.18 11.57 -9.32
CA ASP A 160 24.84 10.15 -9.22
C ASP A 160 23.66 9.94 -8.26
N PRO A 161 22.51 9.45 -8.75
CA PRO A 161 21.32 9.28 -7.92
C PRO A 161 21.44 8.21 -6.84
N ARG A 162 22.45 7.34 -6.93
CA ARG A 162 22.79 6.37 -5.87
C ARG A 162 23.69 6.95 -4.80
N LYS A 163 24.24 8.14 -4.98
CA LYS A 163 25.12 8.77 -4.00
C LYS A 163 24.35 9.18 -2.74
N CYS A 164 24.84 8.77 -1.57
CA CYS A 164 24.21 9.11 -0.32
C CYS A 164 24.26 10.62 -0.03
N PRO A 165 23.12 11.31 0.13
CA PRO A 165 23.10 12.76 0.36
C PRO A 165 23.65 13.16 1.74
N LYS A 166 23.71 12.21 2.70
CA LYS A 166 24.17 12.50 4.07
C LYS A 166 25.68 12.40 4.22
N CYS A 167 26.30 11.34 3.72
CA CYS A 167 27.75 11.15 3.88
C CYS A 167 28.56 11.49 2.62
N GLY A 168 27.90 11.63 1.47
CA GLY A 168 28.53 12.04 0.21
C GLY A 168 29.44 11.00 -0.46
N ASN A 169 29.81 9.91 0.23
CA ASN A 169 30.73 8.89 -0.26
C ASN A 169 30.17 7.45 -0.25
N GLY A 170 29.01 7.23 0.40
CA GLY A 170 28.32 5.95 0.36
C GLY A 170 27.34 5.85 -0.79
N GLN A 171 27.03 4.63 -1.22
CA GLN A 171 25.98 4.34 -2.18
C GLN A 171 24.69 3.89 -1.50
N LEU A 172 23.56 4.20 -2.13
CA LEU A 172 22.24 3.80 -1.69
C LEU A 172 21.87 2.43 -2.27
N HIS A 173 21.29 1.58 -1.45
CA HIS A 173 20.84 0.24 -1.80
C HIS A 173 19.46 -0.04 -1.24
N LEU A 174 18.71 -0.90 -1.92
CA LEU A 174 17.49 -1.48 -1.41
C LEU A 174 17.82 -2.40 -0.24
N LYS A 175 17.15 -2.20 0.88
CA LYS A 175 17.27 -3.02 2.09
C LYS A 175 15.89 -3.45 2.57
N SER A 176 15.83 -4.53 3.34
CA SER A 176 14.60 -5.04 3.93
C SER A 176 14.57 -4.87 5.45
N SER A 177 13.37 -4.67 5.97
CA SER A 177 13.08 -4.66 7.40
C SER A 177 11.79 -5.44 7.68
N ARG A 178 11.44 -5.61 8.96
CA ARG A 178 10.16 -6.22 9.35
C ARG A 178 8.92 -5.47 8.84
N THR A 179 9.07 -4.20 8.52
CA THR A 179 7.99 -3.31 8.04
C THR A 179 7.95 -3.15 6.53
N GLY A 180 8.89 -3.77 5.80
CA GLY A 180 8.97 -3.71 4.34
C GLY A 180 10.36 -3.29 3.83
N GLY A 181 10.44 -3.00 2.53
CA GLY A 181 11.66 -2.51 1.90
C GLY A 181 11.89 -1.02 2.17
N PHE A 182 13.14 -0.61 2.16
CA PHE A 182 13.57 0.79 2.26
C PHE A 182 14.91 0.97 1.54
N VAL A 183 15.23 2.19 1.17
CA VAL A 183 16.54 2.54 0.62
C VAL A 183 17.45 3.02 1.74
N GLY A 184 18.63 2.44 1.86
CA GLY A 184 19.60 2.77 2.91
C GLY A 184 21.02 2.92 2.40
N CYS A 185 21.86 3.70 3.11
CA CYS A 185 23.27 3.86 2.79
C CYS A 185 24.04 2.57 3.03
N GLY A 186 24.97 2.24 2.10
CA GLY A 186 25.88 1.10 2.22
C GLY A 186 26.91 1.26 3.33
N ASN A 187 27.23 2.48 3.74
CA ASN A 187 28.18 2.77 4.83
C ASN A 187 27.54 2.65 6.23
N TYR A 188 26.51 1.82 6.39
CA TYR A 188 26.03 1.48 7.73
C TYR A 188 27.08 0.60 8.46
N PRO A 189 27.36 0.84 9.76
CA PRO A 189 26.66 1.70 10.74
C PRO A 189 27.12 3.16 10.82
N GLU A 190 28.19 3.57 10.13
CA GLU A 190 28.75 4.91 10.19
C GLU A 190 27.77 5.95 9.64
N CYS A 191 27.10 5.61 8.54
CA CYS A 191 26.02 6.43 7.98
C CYS A 191 24.66 5.73 8.15
N LYS A 192 23.77 6.37 8.87
CA LYS A 192 22.41 5.86 9.16
C LYS A 192 21.34 6.49 8.26
N TYR A 193 21.73 6.94 7.05
CA TYR A 193 20.75 7.48 6.12
C TYR A 193 19.82 6.39 5.60
N THR A 194 18.52 6.64 5.67
CA THR A 194 17.47 5.77 5.11
C THR A 194 16.34 6.62 4.55
N ARG A 195 15.65 6.12 3.51
CA ARG A 195 14.41 6.70 3.00
C ARG A 195 13.43 5.61 2.55
N PRO A 196 12.13 5.90 2.46
CA PRO A 196 11.15 4.99 1.84
C PRO A 196 11.49 4.69 0.38
N ILE A 197 10.90 3.64 -0.16
CA ILE A 197 11.04 3.26 -1.58
C ILE A 197 10.34 4.28 -2.47
N SER A 198 9.05 4.56 -2.20
CA SER A 198 8.33 5.65 -2.83
C SER A 198 8.46 6.90 -1.97
N GLY A 199 9.18 7.85 -2.47
CA GLY A 199 9.27 9.17 -1.89
C GLY A 199 10.27 9.98 -2.70
N ASP A 200 9.80 11.07 -3.27
CA ASP A 200 10.69 12.11 -3.77
C ASP A 200 11.60 12.55 -2.61
N ILE A 201 12.87 12.76 -2.93
CA ILE A 201 13.87 13.23 -1.95
C ILE A 201 13.40 14.55 -1.29
N GLU A 202 12.54 15.31 -1.98
CA GLU A 202 11.92 16.53 -1.48
C GLU A 202 10.78 16.29 -0.48
N GLU A 203 10.02 15.17 -0.60
CA GLU A 203 9.02 14.78 0.41
C GLU A 203 9.66 14.18 1.68
N ALA A 204 10.93 13.77 1.62
CA ALA A 204 11.67 13.25 2.77
C ALA A 204 12.29 14.34 3.66
N ALA A 205 12.25 15.61 3.23
CA ALA A 205 12.73 16.72 4.06
C ALA A 205 11.73 17.05 5.17
N ASP A 206 12.23 17.33 6.35
CA ASP A 206 11.41 17.85 7.45
C ASP A 206 10.75 19.17 6.99
N ARG A 207 9.43 19.21 7.00
CA ARG A 207 8.62 20.37 6.58
C ARG A 207 7.95 21.03 7.75
N LEU A 208 8.20 22.33 7.93
CA LEU A 208 7.44 23.14 8.87
C LEU A 208 6.02 23.35 8.32
N LEU A 209 5.01 22.90 9.04
CA LEU A 209 3.60 23.08 8.67
C LEU A 209 3.04 24.41 9.16
N GLY A 210 3.59 24.92 10.27
CA GLY A 210 3.17 26.17 10.89
C GLY A 210 3.43 26.17 12.39
N GLU A 211 2.73 27.04 13.12
CA GLU A 211 2.84 27.22 14.57
C GLU A 211 1.48 27.01 15.23
N TYR A 212 1.45 26.35 16.37
CA TYR A 212 0.26 26.15 17.18
C TYR A 212 0.61 26.24 18.66
N ASP A 213 -0.07 27.13 19.35
CA ASP A 213 0.09 27.37 20.81
C ASP A 213 1.55 27.63 21.22
N GLY A 214 2.27 28.42 20.39
CA GLY A 214 3.65 28.78 20.61
C GLY A 214 4.70 27.74 20.22
N ASP A 215 4.29 26.57 19.78
CA ASP A 215 5.17 25.49 19.30
C ASP A 215 5.10 25.33 17.79
N GLN A 216 6.25 25.08 17.17
CA GLN A 216 6.31 24.75 15.75
C GLN A 216 5.82 23.32 15.49
N ILE A 217 5.03 23.13 14.43
CA ILE A 217 4.52 21.83 14.00
C ILE A 217 5.27 21.40 12.75
N PHE A 218 5.94 20.26 12.86
CA PHE A 218 6.72 19.67 11.77
C PHE A 218 6.09 18.40 11.23
N LEU A 219 6.12 18.26 9.93
CA LEU A 219 6.01 16.97 9.28
C LEU A 219 7.42 16.40 9.11
N LYS A 220 7.69 15.26 9.70
CA LYS A 220 8.99 14.61 9.69
C LYS A 220 8.88 13.19 9.15
N ASN A 221 10.00 12.67 8.62
CA ASN A 221 10.08 11.29 8.20
C ASN A 221 10.86 10.44 9.21
N GLY A 222 10.25 9.36 9.68
CA GLY A 222 10.83 8.41 10.60
C GLY A 222 10.95 7.01 10.01
N ARG A 223 11.61 6.11 10.77
CA ARG A 223 11.78 4.70 10.36
C ARG A 223 10.46 3.93 10.17
N TYR A 224 9.35 4.47 10.66
CA TYR A 224 8.00 3.89 10.54
C TYR A 224 7.10 4.66 9.58
N GLY A 225 7.66 5.58 8.79
CA GLY A 225 6.95 6.46 7.88
C GLY A 225 6.82 7.90 8.37
N PRO A 226 6.08 8.74 7.66
CA PRO A 226 5.90 10.14 8.01
C PRO A 226 5.12 10.30 9.32
N TYR A 227 5.48 11.32 10.09
CA TYR A 227 4.84 11.65 11.37
C TYR A 227 4.84 13.16 11.61
N ILE A 228 3.87 13.60 12.39
CA ILE A 228 3.80 14.98 12.88
C ILE A 228 4.52 15.08 14.22
N GLN A 229 5.26 16.16 14.43
CA GLN A 229 5.93 16.47 15.69
C GLN A 229 5.62 17.90 16.11
N ARG A 230 5.28 18.08 17.39
CA ARG A 230 5.08 19.40 18.01
C ARG A 230 6.35 19.80 18.76
N GLY A 231 6.96 20.91 18.34
CA GLY A 231 8.22 21.40 18.88
C GLY A 231 9.45 20.62 18.41
N GLU A 232 10.63 21.18 18.63
CA GLU A 232 11.90 20.53 18.35
C GLU A 232 12.36 19.62 19.49
N THR A 233 13.21 18.65 19.14
CA THR A 233 13.88 17.82 20.14
C THR A 233 15.05 18.62 20.71
N SER A 234 15.00 18.96 22.00
CA SER A 234 16.03 19.69 22.71
C SER A 234 16.42 18.99 24.04
N GLU A 235 17.38 19.52 24.76
CA GLU A 235 17.73 18.98 26.09
C GLU A 235 16.56 19.08 27.08
N ASP A 236 15.73 20.10 26.94
CA ASP A 236 14.54 20.34 27.77
C ASP A 236 13.33 19.54 27.27
N ASN A 237 13.24 19.24 25.95
CA ASN A 237 12.16 18.50 25.32
C ASN A 237 12.69 17.25 24.59
N LYS A 238 13.11 16.25 25.36
CA LYS A 238 13.68 15.00 24.82
C LYS A 238 12.68 14.12 24.08
N LYS A 239 11.39 14.27 24.35
CA LYS A 239 10.31 13.48 23.73
C LYS A 239 9.13 14.37 23.36
N PRO A 240 9.28 15.20 22.33
CA PRO A 240 8.17 16.04 21.86
C PRO A 240 6.98 15.18 21.45
N PRO A 241 5.74 15.67 21.60
CA PRO A 241 4.54 14.99 21.14
C PRO A 241 4.62 14.63 19.65
N ARG A 242 4.26 13.39 19.31
CA ARG A 242 4.33 12.86 17.94
C ARG A 242 3.09 12.07 17.61
N ALA A 243 2.65 12.19 16.36
CA ALA A 243 1.57 11.38 15.80
C ALA A 243 1.97 10.87 14.42
N SER A 244 1.91 9.54 14.20
CA SER A 244 2.13 8.96 12.87
C SER A 244 0.98 9.30 11.94
N LEU A 245 1.28 9.49 10.66
CA LEU A 245 0.22 9.66 9.68
C LEU A 245 -0.62 8.39 9.57
N PRO A 246 -1.95 8.51 9.53
CA PRO A 246 -2.83 7.36 9.27
C PRO A 246 -2.54 6.75 7.90
N LYS A 247 -2.81 5.44 7.77
CA LYS A 247 -2.74 4.76 6.47
C LYS A 247 -3.65 5.45 5.45
N GLY A 248 -3.13 5.66 4.25
CA GLY A 248 -3.86 6.32 3.16
C GLY A 248 -3.73 7.85 3.14
N TRP A 249 -3.19 8.47 4.18
CA TRP A 249 -2.92 9.91 4.18
C TRP A 249 -1.57 10.21 3.54
N LEU A 250 -1.56 11.17 2.61
CA LEU A 250 -0.35 11.60 1.90
C LEU A 250 0.36 12.72 2.68
N ALA A 251 1.66 12.61 2.79
CA ALA A 251 2.50 13.65 3.41
C ALA A 251 2.40 15.00 2.68
N SER A 252 2.25 14.96 1.34
CA SER A 252 2.07 16.14 0.49
C SER A 252 0.77 16.91 0.78
N GLU A 253 -0.29 16.20 1.20
CA GLU A 253 -1.62 16.77 1.51
C GLU A 253 -1.79 17.17 2.99
N MET A 254 -0.69 17.06 3.77
CA MET A 254 -0.73 17.39 5.18
C MET A 254 -0.68 18.89 5.41
N GLU A 255 -1.74 19.42 5.99
CA GLU A 255 -1.90 20.80 6.42
C GLU A 255 -1.87 20.91 7.94
N ILE A 256 -1.57 22.12 8.46
CA ILE A 256 -1.45 22.36 9.90
C ILE A 256 -2.71 21.97 10.68
N GLU A 257 -3.90 22.22 10.14
CA GLU A 257 -5.17 21.90 10.81
C GLU A 257 -5.36 20.41 11.02
N LYS A 258 -5.00 19.60 10.00
CA LYS A 258 -5.02 18.13 10.09
C LYS A 258 -3.97 17.61 11.07
N ALA A 259 -2.79 18.23 11.08
CA ALA A 259 -1.70 17.89 11.97
C ALA A 259 -2.06 18.12 13.44
N ILE A 260 -2.68 19.26 13.75
CA ILE A 260 -3.16 19.58 15.11
C ILE A 260 -4.21 18.57 15.57
N LYS A 261 -5.17 18.21 14.70
CA LYS A 261 -6.19 17.21 15.02
C LYS A 261 -5.55 15.85 15.35
N LEU A 262 -4.51 15.44 14.60
CA LEU A 262 -3.78 14.19 14.86
C LEU A 262 -3.02 14.21 16.19
N LEU A 263 -2.37 15.32 16.51
CA LEU A 263 -1.61 15.48 17.76
C LEU A 263 -2.51 15.49 19.00
N ASN A 264 -3.76 15.90 18.85
CA ASN A 264 -4.76 15.95 19.93
C ASN A 264 -5.52 14.63 20.11
N LEU A 265 -5.11 13.55 19.47
CA LEU A 265 -5.63 12.22 19.73
C LEU A 265 -4.93 11.56 20.94
N PRO A 266 -5.64 10.72 21.74
CA PRO A 266 -7.05 10.37 21.60
C PRO A 266 -7.99 11.50 22.00
N ARG A 267 -9.14 11.60 21.29
CA ARG A 267 -10.19 12.58 21.54
C ARG A 267 -11.27 11.99 22.43
N GLU A 268 -11.65 12.69 23.47
CA GLU A 268 -12.82 12.33 24.27
C GLU A 268 -14.10 12.61 23.50
N ILE A 269 -14.99 11.62 23.42
CA ILE A 269 -16.34 11.75 22.83
C ILE A 269 -17.34 12.18 23.91
N GLY A 270 -17.20 11.59 25.11
CA GLY A 270 -18.03 11.87 26.27
C GLY A 270 -18.31 10.62 27.11
N PRO A 271 -19.12 10.74 28.19
CA PRO A 271 -19.44 9.63 29.08
C PRO A 271 -20.40 8.61 28.41
N HIS A 272 -20.13 7.33 28.59
CA HIS A 272 -21.03 6.26 28.12
C HIS A 272 -22.36 6.31 28.86
N PRO A 273 -23.50 6.17 28.15
CA PRO A 273 -24.83 6.33 28.75
C PRO A 273 -25.16 5.40 29.92
N GLU A 274 -24.56 4.21 29.95
CA GLU A 274 -24.89 3.18 30.95
C GLU A 274 -24.01 3.23 32.20
N ASP A 275 -22.72 3.53 32.06
CA ASP A 275 -21.77 3.46 33.18
C ASP A 275 -20.98 4.73 33.47
N GLY A 276 -21.17 5.76 32.62
CA GLY A 276 -20.52 7.08 32.79
C GLY A 276 -19.03 7.11 32.50
N GLN A 277 -18.41 6.01 32.09
CA GLN A 277 -17.00 5.99 31.71
C GLN A 277 -16.78 6.73 30.38
N ILE A 278 -15.66 7.42 30.26
CA ILE A 278 -15.34 8.20 29.05
C ILE A 278 -15.08 7.28 27.86
N ILE A 279 -15.76 7.57 26.76
CA ILE A 279 -15.46 6.99 25.46
C ILE A 279 -14.47 7.90 24.73
N GLU A 280 -13.43 7.30 24.18
CA GLU A 280 -12.40 8.00 23.42
C GLU A 280 -12.31 7.48 22.00
N ALA A 281 -11.95 8.37 21.07
CA ALA A 281 -11.59 8.02 19.69
C ALA A 281 -10.12 8.31 19.44
N GLY A 282 -9.44 7.39 18.78
CA GLY A 282 -8.01 7.51 18.51
C GLY A 282 -7.54 6.66 17.35
N ILE A 283 -6.26 6.82 17.01
CA ILE A 283 -5.59 6.01 15.99
C ILE A 283 -4.47 5.24 16.66
N GLY A 284 -4.50 3.92 16.53
CA GLY A 284 -3.52 3.03 17.13
C GLY A 284 -2.82 2.15 16.11
N ARG A 285 -2.02 1.21 16.60
CA ARG A 285 -1.26 0.25 15.78
C ARG A 285 -2.13 -0.53 14.77
N TYR A 286 -3.39 -0.76 15.14
CA TYR A 286 -4.35 -1.55 14.34
C TYR A 286 -5.34 -0.67 13.56
N GLY A 287 -5.06 0.63 13.45
CA GLY A 287 -5.91 1.60 12.76
C GLY A 287 -6.75 2.47 13.68
N PRO A 288 -7.74 3.18 13.12
CA PRO A 288 -8.66 4.04 13.86
C PRO A 288 -9.59 3.21 14.76
N PHE A 289 -9.88 3.72 15.97
CA PHE A 289 -10.69 3.02 16.95
C PHE A 289 -11.52 3.97 17.82
N VAL A 290 -12.57 3.41 18.42
CA VAL A 290 -13.21 3.95 19.62
C VAL A 290 -12.93 3.02 20.79
N ARG A 291 -12.69 3.60 21.96
CA ARG A 291 -12.36 2.88 23.19
C ARG A 291 -13.34 3.21 24.31
N HIS A 292 -13.77 2.17 25.02
CA HIS A 292 -14.50 2.24 26.27
C HIS A 292 -13.91 1.23 27.25
N GLY A 293 -13.23 1.71 28.28
CA GLY A 293 -12.48 0.86 29.19
C GLY A 293 -11.44 -0.02 28.46
N ARG A 294 -11.67 -1.33 28.46
CA ARG A 294 -10.81 -2.33 27.78
C ARG A 294 -11.33 -2.76 26.41
N ILE A 295 -12.47 -2.27 26.00
CA ILE A 295 -13.09 -2.63 24.71
C ILE A 295 -12.61 -1.63 23.65
N TYR A 296 -12.08 -2.16 22.54
CA TYR A 296 -11.67 -1.38 21.37
C TYR A 296 -12.50 -1.83 20.17
N ALA A 297 -13.22 -0.93 19.55
CA ALA A 297 -13.91 -1.17 18.30
C ALA A 297 -13.22 -0.38 17.17
N ASN A 298 -12.80 -1.10 16.12
CA ASN A 298 -12.12 -0.46 14.98
C ASN A 298 -13.13 0.28 14.12
N LEU A 299 -12.71 1.46 13.65
CA LEU A 299 -13.42 2.25 12.66
C LEU A 299 -12.88 1.92 11.26
N LYS A 300 -13.65 2.24 10.23
CA LYS A 300 -13.27 1.94 8.85
C LYS A 300 -12.26 2.95 8.30
N GLU A 301 -12.56 4.23 8.49
CA GLU A 301 -11.79 5.33 7.92
C GLU A 301 -11.11 6.15 9.02
N PRO A 302 -9.88 6.64 8.80
CA PRO A 302 -9.19 7.50 9.77
C PRO A 302 -9.96 8.77 10.11
N GLU A 303 -10.70 9.33 9.16
CA GLU A 303 -11.51 10.54 9.32
C GLU A 303 -12.67 10.36 10.31
N ASP A 304 -13.17 9.14 10.43
CA ASP A 304 -14.22 8.80 11.38
C ASP A 304 -13.85 9.16 12.83
N VAL A 305 -12.56 9.05 13.18
CA VAL A 305 -12.06 9.38 14.52
C VAL A 305 -12.34 10.83 14.93
N PHE A 306 -12.33 11.76 13.95
CA PHE A 306 -12.54 13.18 14.19
C PHE A 306 -14.03 13.59 14.22
N THR A 307 -14.89 12.77 13.62
CA THR A 307 -16.30 13.10 13.37
C THR A 307 -17.28 12.23 14.13
N ILE A 308 -16.86 11.05 14.62
CA ILE A 308 -17.73 10.10 15.29
C ILE A 308 -18.38 10.73 16.53
N GLY A 309 -19.70 10.64 16.60
CA GLY A 309 -20.50 11.05 17.75
C GLY A 309 -20.83 9.87 18.68
N MET A 310 -21.41 10.20 19.85
CA MET A 310 -21.73 9.26 20.93
C MET A 310 -22.53 8.05 20.44
N ASN A 311 -23.62 8.27 19.73
CA ASN A 311 -24.53 7.19 19.32
C ASN A 311 -23.82 6.13 18.47
N ARG A 312 -23.06 6.57 17.46
CA ARG A 312 -22.31 5.66 16.60
C ARG A 312 -21.16 4.97 17.35
N ALA A 313 -20.51 5.68 18.26
CA ALA A 313 -19.46 5.10 19.09
C ALA A 313 -19.96 3.96 19.99
N VAL A 314 -21.09 4.17 20.67
CA VAL A 314 -21.75 3.15 21.49
C VAL A 314 -22.19 1.95 20.65
N GLU A 315 -22.74 2.18 19.45
CA GLU A 315 -23.14 1.11 18.54
C GLU A 315 -21.96 0.22 18.11
N GLU A 316 -20.83 0.83 17.70
CA GLU A 316 -19.64 0.09 17.29
C GLU A 316 -19.02 -0.69 18.47
N LEU A 317 -19.02 -0.11 19.68
CA LEU A 317 -18.57 -0.77 20.88
C LEU A 317 -19.48 -1.97 21.26
N ALA A 318 -20.79 -1.81 21.15
CA ALA A 318 -21.76 -2.88 21.41
C ALA A 318 -21.61 -4.05 20.41
N LYS A 319 -21.43 -3.76 19.12
CA LYS A 319 -21.12 -4.78 18.09
C LYS A 319 -19.87 -5.56 18.44
N LYS A 320 -18.83 -4.88 18.93
CA LYS A 320 -17.56 -5.52 19.29
C LYS A 320 -17.69 -6.35 20.56
N ALA A 321 -18.44 -5.89 21.57
CA ALA A 321 -18.68 -6.60 22.80
C ALA A 321 -19.45 -7.91 22.55
N SER A 322 -20.50 -7.87 21.72
CA SER A 322 -21.29 -9.05 21.33
C SER A 322 -20.47 -10.07 20.52
N ALA A 323 -19.59 -9.61 19.62
CA ALA A 323 -18.68 -10.49 18.87
C ALA A 323 -17.61 -11.17 19.76
N ASN A 324 -17.20 -10.53 20.87
CA ASN A 324 -16.25 -11.11 21.82
C ASN A 324 -16.93 -12.09 22.81
N SER A 325 -18.19 -11.88 23.16
CA SER A 325 -18.93 -12.82 24.03
C SER A 325 -19.17 -14.18 23.35
N GLY A 326 -19.17 -14.22 22.00
CA GLY A 326 -19.24 -15.47 21.24
C GLY A 326 -17.92 -16.26 21.13
N ARG A 327 -16.77 -15.67 21.52
CA ARG A 327 -15.45 -16.31 21.43
C ARG A 327 -14.92 -16.92 22.73
N GLY A 328 -15.60 -16.72 23.84
CA GLY A 328 -15.20 -17.20 25.18
C GLY A 328 -15.73 -18.56 25.59
N GLY A 329 -16.55 -19.23 24.79
CA GLY A 329 -16.95 -20.60 24.99
C GLY A 329 -16.09 -21.52 24.12
N ALA A 330 -15.34 -22.45 24.73
CA ALA A 330 -14.79 -23.60 24.01
C ALA A 330 -15.94 -24.18 23.17
N SER A 331 -15.80 -24.15 21.82
CA SER A 331 -16.79 -24.80 20.96
C SER A 331 -16.84 -26.26 21.33
N LYS A 332 -17.92 -26.70 22.06
CA LYS A 332 -18.22 -28.12 22.15
C LYS A 332 -18.27 -28.63 20.72
N ALA A 333 -17.48 -29.65 20.42
CA ALA A 333 -17.55 -30.33 19.14
C ALA A 333 -19.03 -30.65 18.86
N LEU A 334 -19.50 -30.20 17.69
CA LEU A 334 -20.88 -30.38 17.26
C LEU A 334 -21.24 -31.87 17.08
N LYS A 335 -20.20 -32.73 16.91
CA LYS A 335 -20.30 -34.19 16.81
C LYS A 335 -18.91 -34.79 17.03
N GLU A 336 -18.78 -35.76 17.91
CA GLU A 336 -17.63 -36.66 17.93
C GLU A 336 -17.78 -37.63 16.73
N LEU A 337 -16.92 -37.43 15.72
CA LEU A 337 -16.74 -38.38 14.65
C LEU A 337 -15.72 -39.40 15.14
N GLY A 338 -16.11 -40.55 15.60
CA GLY A 338 -15.20 -41.58 16.09
C GLY A 338 -13.94 -41.78 15.23
N ASP A 339 -13.03 -42.63 15.66
CA ASP A 339 -11.75 -42.87 14.98
C ASP A 339 -11.96 -43.23 13.52
N HIS A 340 -11.11 -42.65 12.65
CA HIS A 340 -11.13 -42.94 11.22
C HIS A 340 -10.80 -44.44 11.01
N PRO A 341 -11.53 -45.16 10.14
CA PRO A 341 -11.32 -46.61 9.97
C PRO A 341 -9.93 -47.01 9.40
N ASP A 342 -9.15 -46.05 8.95
CA ASP A 342 -7.78 -46.27 8.40
C ASP A 342 -6.65 -45.71 9.32
N GLY A 343 -6.89 -45.39 10.58
CA GLY A 343 -5.90 -44.95 11.60
C GLY A 343 -5.77 -43.45 11.70
#